data_14a6b91e8cd91b3f9607ba2fd57f24ab
#
_entry.id   14a6b91e8cd91b3f9607ba2fd57f24ab
#
_cell.length_a   1.000
_cell.length_b   1.000
_cell.length_c   1.000
_cell.angle_alpha   90.00
_cell.angle_beta   90.00
_cell.angle_gamma   90.00
#
_symmetry.space_group_name_H-M   'P 1'
#
loop_
_entity.id
_entity.type
_entity.pdbx_description
1 polymer ?
#
loop_
_entity_poly.entity_id
_entity_poly.type
_entity_poly.pdbx_seq_one_letter_code
_entity_poly.pdbx_strand_id
1 'polypeptide(L)'
;RNLTLYGFAPEHDLQLQGKKIHFGTAGAAVHIVDSETREYRESTVADLYDIARLCDQMEHIHFFQRPIVCRDLDDPREMDFNTCYASISGTRKHVGTSFVQPEHVEDALKMLHLVSGGEAAWRARPFVSMSNCFVVPPLKFAEDASRCLEAAVRGGMPVLLLSAGQAGATAPAALARALVQATAEVLAGLVYVNAIEKGALAIFGAWPFISDLRTGAMSGGSGEQAVLMAGCAQMAQFYDLPSGIAAGMTDSKLPDAQSGYEKGYTVTLAAHSGAHLIYESAGMHASLLGCCPESYVIDNDMLGAINRTVRGIEVTDETLGLEPIRDVCITGPGHYLGHEETLSRMQTDYLYPEVGDRESVNNWLDQGSTDITERARERTRTILASHYPSHISPEIDEQIRREFPVRLSRERMGLLVGAGLEPAPTEEGLPFPPNF
;
A
#
# COMPACT_ATOMS: atom_id res chain seq x y z
N ARG A 1 7.93 9.23 -18.30
CA ARG A 1 9.09 8.31 -18.20
C ARG A 1 8.65 7.01 -17.54
N ASN A 2 9.27 5.91 -17.90
CA ASN A 2 9.00 4.62 -17.28
C ASN A 2 9.94 4.43 -16.08
N LEU A 3 9.37 4.02 -14.95
CA LEU A 3 10.11 3.67 -13.74
C LEU A 3 9.61 2.29 -13.26
N THR A 4 10.52 1.42 -12.85
CA THR A 4 10.18 0.18 -12.17
C THR A 4 10.62 0.27 -10.71
N LEU A 5 9.71 0.01 -9.78
CA LEU A 5 10.04 -0.27 -8.40
C LEU A 5 10.08 -1.79 -8.22
N TYR A 6 11.17 -2.29 -7.68
CA TYR A 6 11.42 -3.72 -7.56
C TYR A 6 10.91 -4.26 -6.23
N GLY A 7 10.32 -5.45 -6.25
CA GLY A 7 10.15 -6.28 -5.07
C GLY A 7 11.34 -7.21 -4.88
N PHE A 8 11.27 -8.08 -3.88
CA PHE A 8 12.29 -9.12 -3.66
C PHE A 8 12.34 -10.13 -4.82
N ALA A 9 11.22 -10.36 -5.48
CA ALA A 9 11.13 -11.23 -6.65
C ALA A 9 10.39 -10.52 -7.80
N PRO A 10 10.62 -10.92 -9.07
CA PRO A 10 10.07 -10.25 -10.25
C PRO A 10 8.54 -10.12 -10.29
N GLU A 11 7.81 -11.05 -9.69
CA GLU A 11 6.34 -11.02 -9.59
C GLU A 11 5.82 -9.85 -8.74
N HIS A 12 6.68 -9.26 -7.92
CA HIS A 12 6.37 -8.10 -7.10
C HIS A 12 6.90 -6.78 -7.68
N ASP A 13 7.40 -6.79 -8.92
CA ASP A 13 7.88 -5.58 -9.58
C ASP A 13 6.72 -4.68 -10.03
N LEU A 14 6.82 -3.39 -9.74
CA LEU A 14 5.82 -2.39 -10.06
C LEU A 14 6.28 -1.53 -11.24
N GLN A 15 5.58 -1.61 -12.34
CA GLN A 15 5.89 -0.82 -13.52
C GLN A 15 5.06 0.47 -13.55
N LEU A 16 5.68 1.61 -13.29
CA LEU A 16 5.04 2.92 -13.29
C LEU A 16 5.04 3.49 -14.71
N GLN A 17 4.11 3.03 -15.53
CA GLN A 17 4.00 3.42 -16.93
C GLN A 17 2.58 3.27 -17.47
N GLY A 18 2.19 4.15 -18.38
CA GLY A 18 0.91 4.07 -19.07
C GLY A 18 -0.27 4.19 -18.11
N LYS A 19 -1.16 3.21 -18.13
CA LYS A 19 -2.35 3.13 -17.27
C LYS A 19 -2.22 2.10 -16.14
N LYS A 20 -1.02 1.61 -15.86
CA LYS A 20 -0.80 0.64 -14.77
C LYS A 20 -0.95 1.33 -13.42
N ILE A 21 -1.74 0.74 -12.55
CA ILE A 21 -2.06 1.26 -11.23
C ILE A 21 -1.66 0.23 -10.19
N HIS A 22 -1.05 0.69 -9.11
CA HIS A 22 -0.65 -0.14 -7.99
C HIS A 22 -1.13 0.47 -6.69
N PHE A 23 -1.79 -0.31 -5.87
CA PHE A 23 -2.28 0.09 -4.55
C PHE A 23 -1.28 -0.31 -3.47
N GLY A 24 -1.15 0.50 -2.44
CA GLY A 24 -0.27 0.18 -1.34
C GLY A 24 -0.65 0.88 -0.05
N THR A 25 0.05 0.47 1.01
CA THR A 25 -0.09 1.10 2.30
C THR A 25 0.65 2.42 2.35
N ALA A 26 0.44 3.21 3.35
CA ALA A 26 1.27 4.32 3.80
C ALA A 26 0.66 4.91 5.07
N GLY A 27 1.35 5.83 5.69
CA GLY A 27 0.86 6.60 6.80
C GLY A 27 1.96 6.95 7.80
N ALA A 28 1.54 7.52 8.90
CA ALA A 28 2.36 7.81 10.06
C ALA A 28 1.52 7.63 11.33
N ALA A 29 0.63 6.64 11.34
CA ALA A 29 -0.25 6.38 12.46
C ALA A 29 0.57 6.06 13.72
N VAL A 30 0.14 6.62 14.81
CA VAL A 30 0.77 6.44 16.13
C VAL A 30 -0.03 5.48 17.02
N HIS A 31 -1.15 4.98 16.49
CA HIS A 31 -2.02 4.06 17.20
C HIS A 31 -2.42 2.87 16.33
N ILE A 32 -2.60 1.72 17.00
CA ILE A 32 -3.33 0.57 16.48
C ILE A 32 -4.75 0.62 17.05
N VAL A 33 -5.72 0.38 16.17
CA VAL A 33 -7.15 0.32 16.51
C VAL A 33 -7.55 -1.12 16.65
N ASP A 34 -8.07 -1.49 17.79
CA ASP A 34 -8.75 -2.77 18.01
C ASP A 34 -10.20 -2.67 17.54
N SER A 35 -10.57 -3.44 16.52
CA SER A 35 -11.92 -3.38 15.94
C SER A 35 -12.99 -3.97 16.83
N GLU A 36 -12.64 -4.81 17.81
CA GLU A 36 -13.56 -5.47 18.73
C GLU A 36 -13.83 -4.63 19.97
N THR A 37 -12.76 -4.18 20.65
CA THR A 37 -12.88 -3.35 21.86
C THR A 37 -13.09 -1.88 21.57
N ARG A 38 -12.78 -1.43 20.34
CA ARG A 38 -12.79 -0.02 19.88
C ARG A 38 -11.75 0.85 20.58
N GLU A 39 -10.73 0.23 21.15
CA GLU A 39 -9.64 0.92 21.83
C GLU A 39 -8.52 1.31 20.88
N TYR A 40 -7.85 2.41 21.20
CA TYR A 40 -6.65 2.89 20.53
C TYR A 40 -5.48 2.71 21.48
N ARG A 41 -4.47 1.94 21.06
CA ARG A 41 -3.20 1.80 21.77
C ARG A 41 -2.03 2.28 20.95
N GLU A 42 -0.93 2.62 21.57
CA GLU A 42 0.30 2.95 20.86
C GLU A 42 0.77 1.80 19.97
N SER A 43 1.31 2.18 18.80
CA SER A 43 1.83 1.25 17.82
C SER A 43 3.28 0.85 18.14
N THR A 44 3.66 -0.37 17.81
CA THR A 44 4.96 -0.97 18.11
C THR A 44 5.66 -1.50 16.86
N VAL A 45 6.95 -1.83 16.97
CA VAL A 45 7.70 -2.50 15.89
C VAL A 45 7.12 -3.87 15.55
N ALA A 46 6.56 -4.58 16.54
CA ALA A 46 5.89 -5.86 16.33
C ALA A 46 4.61 -5.69 15.50
N ASP A 47 3.84 -4.63 15.74
CA ASP A 47 2.67 -4.31 14.91
C ASP A 47 3.05 -4.02 13.47
N LEU A 48 4.13 -3.27 13.25
CA LEU A 48 4.61 -2.96 11.91
C LEU A 48 4.97 -4.25 11.14
N TYR A 49 5.66 -5.17 11.79
CA TYR A 49 6.01 -6.47 11.21
C TYR A 49 4.75 -7.31 10.88
N ASP A 50 3.78 -7.36 11.80
CA ASP A 50 2.54 -8.10 11.58
C ASP A 50 1.71 -7.51 10.44
N ILE A 51 1.62 -6.17 10.33
CA ILE A 51 0.94 -5.51 9.21
C ILE A 51 1.66 -5.81 7.89
N ALA A 52 2.99 -5.82 7.88
CA ALA A 52 3.74 -6.18 6.68
C ALA A 52 3.45 -7.62 6.23
N ARG A 53 3.38 -8.58 7.18
CA ARG A 53 3.01 -9.98 6.91
C ARG A 53 1.58 -10.10 6.38
N LEU A 54 0.65 -9.35 6.95
CA LEU A 54 -0.72 -9.27 6.46
C LEU A 54 -0.74 -8.82 5.00
N CYS A 55 -0.07 -7.70 4.72
CA CYS A 55 -0.02 -7.13 3.38
C CYS A 55 0.72 -8.04 2.38
N ASP A 56 1.66 -8.88 2.82
CA ASP A 56 2.32 -9.86 1.96
C ASP A 56 1.33 -10.86 1.35
N GLN A 57 0.26 -11.22 2.09
CA GLN A 57 -0.79 -12.13 1.65
C GLN A 57 -1.94 -11.44 0.88
N MET A 58 -2.00 -10.12 0.86
CA MET A 58 -3.09 -9.37 0.19
C MET A 58 -2.79 -9.18 -1.29
N GLU A 59 -3.54 -9.82 -2.17
CA GLU A 59 -3.32 -9.79 -3.63
C GLU A 59 -3.38 -8.36 -4.21
N HIS A 60 -4.30 -7.55 -3.72
CA HIS A 60 -4.57 -6.21 -4.26
C HIS A 60 -3.83 -5.09 -3.51
N ILE A 61 -3.02 -5.41 -2.51
CA ILE A 61 -2.04 -4.50 -1.91
C ILE A 61 -0.68 -4.82 -2.53
N HIS A 62 -0.27 -4.04 -3.53
CA HIS A 62 0.87 -4.37 -4.39
C HIS A 62 2.23 -3.95 -3.82
N PHE A 63 2.26 -2.99 -2.89
CA PHE A 63 3.48 -2.53 -2.22
C PHE A 63 3.20 -2.15 -0.77
N PHE A 64 4.25 -2.16 0.03
CA PHE A 64 4.19 -1.86 1.45
C PHE A 64 5.00 -0.59 1.76
N GLN A 65 4.34 0.54 1.92
CA GLN A 65 4.92 1.73 2.55
C GLN A 65 4.60 1.67 4.04
N ARG A 66 5.59 1.87 4.92
CA ARG A 66 5.36 1.83 6.37
C ARG A 66 4.13 2.66 6.75
N PRO A 67 3.12 2.07 7.43
CA PRO A 67 1.89 2.79 7.77
C PRO A 67 1.89 3.39 9.18
N ILE A 68 2.78 2.93 10.06
CA ILE A 68 2.82 3.31 11.48
C ILE A 68 4.21 3.77 11.91
N VAL A 69 4.25 4.50 13.03
CA VAL A 69 5.47 4.88 13.76
C VAL A 69 5.66 3.92 14.93
N CYS A 70 6.85 3.35 15.09
CA CYS A 70 7.15 2.44 16.20
C CYS A 70 7.35 3.24 17.50
N ARG A 71 6.28 3.38 18.28
CA ARG A 71 6.25 4.21 19.50
C ARG A 71 6.97 3.56 20.70
N ASP A 72 7.31 2.30 20.60
CA ASP A 72 8.09 1.55 21.59
C ASP A 72 9.61 1.75 21.45
N LEU A 73 10.06 2.61 20.53
CA LEU A 73 11.46 2.92 20.27
C LEU A 73 11.70 4.43 20.46
N ASP A 74 12.42 4.80 21.52
CA ASP A 74 12.68 6.19 21.86
C ASP A 74 13.88 6.79 21.09
N ASP A 75 14.88 5.94 20.76
CA ASP A 75 16.05 6.40 19.99
C ASP A 75 15.69 6.50 18.50
N PRO A 76 15.85 7.70 17.88
CA PRO A 76 15.46 7.90 16.47
C PRO A 76 16.22 7.01 15.50
N ARG A 77 17.49 6.65 15.78
CA ARG A 77 18.28 5.76 14.92
C ARG A 77 17.77 4.32 15.00
N GLU A 78 17.47 3.85 16.21
CA GLU A 78 16.87 2.54 16.40
C GLU A 78 15.48 2.47 15.74
N MET A 79 14.68 3.53 15.88
CA MET A 79 13.35 3.61 15.26
C MET A 79 13.44 3.52 13.74
N ASP A 80 14.27 4.33 13.09
CA ASP A 80 14.43 4.34 11.64
C ASP A 80 14.93 2.97 11.13
N PHE A 81 15.95 2.42 11.80
CA PHE A 81 16.53 1.13 11.42
C PHE A 81 15.53 -0.02 11.57
N ASN A 82 14.86 -0.13 12.73
CA ASN A 82 13.90 -1.20 12.99
C ASN A 82 12.62 -1.05 12.16
N THR A 83 12.22 0.17 11.82
CA THR A 83 11.13 0.40 10.87
C THR A 83 11.45 -0.19 9.50
N CYS A 84 12.65 0.06 8.98
CA CYS A 84 13.10 -0.52 7.72
C CYS A 84 13.22 -2.05 7.82
N TYR A 85 13.89 -2.55 8.86
CA TYR A 85 14.10 -4.00 9.06
C TYR A 85 12.79 -4.78 9.22
N ALA A 86 11.87 -4.33 10.06
CA ALA A 86 10.57 -4.98 10.27
C ALA A 86 9.76 -5.01 8.97
N SER A 87 9.78 -3.92 8.21
CA SER A 87 9.08 -3.84 6.92
C SER A 87 9.63 -4.84 5.91
N ILE A 88 10.95 -4.84 5.66
CA ILE A 88 11.56 -5.75 4.68
C ILE A 88 11.52 -7.23 5.11
N SER A 89 11.45 -7.50 6.40
CA SER A 89 11.34 -8.88 6.91
C SER A 89 9.91 -9.42 6.84
N GLY A 90 8.91 -8.53 6.86
CA GLY A 90 7.50 -8.91 6.88
C GLY A 90 6.87 -9.10 5.50
N THR A 91 7.49 -8.64 4.41
CA THR A 91 6.91 -8.77 3.07
C THR A 91 7.97 -8.89 1.98
N ARG A 92 7.63 -9.60 0.91
CA ARG A 92 8.44 -9.75 -0.32
C ARG A 92 8.14 -8.65 -1.35
N LYS A 93 7.13 -7.84 -1.12
CA LYS A 93 6.73 -6.73 -2.00
C LYS A 93 7.74 -5.58 -1.92
N HIS A 94 7.63 -4.62 -2.85
CA HIS A 94 8.39 -3.38 -2.73
C HIS A 94 8.07 -2.67 -1.42
N VAL A 95 9.11 -2.23 -0.70
CA VAL A 95 8.96 -1.56 0.59
C VAL A 95 9.27 -0.06 0.46
N GLY A 96 8.45 0.76 1.08
CA GLY A 96 8.72 2.18 1.26
C GLY A 96 8.94 2.50 2.74
N THR A 97 9.91 3.36 3.01
CA THR A 97 10.24 3.83 4.37
C THR A 97 10.57 5.32 4.39
N SER A 98 10.94 5.85 5.55
CA SER A 98 11.44 7.22 5.72
C SER A 98 12.50 7.24 6.80
N PHE A 99 13.36 8.26 6.78
CA PHE A 99 14.44 8.44 7.74
C PHE A 99 14.48 9.88 8.22
N VAL A 100 14.91 10.10 9.47
CA VAL A 100 14.97 11.43 10.09
C VAL A 100 16.34 12.06 10.01
N GLN A 101 17.42 11.27 9.77
CA GLN A 101 18.79 11.75 9.66
C GLN A 101 19.51 11.07 8.48
N PRO A 102 20.43 11.75 7.78
CA PRO A 102 21.15 11.19 6.63
C PRO A 102 22.02 9.97 7.02
N GLU A 103 22.62 9.95 8.21
CA GLU A 103 23.41 8.82 8.70
C GLU A 103 22.56 7.55 8.86
N HIS A 104 21.28 7.70 9.19
CA HIS A 104 20.35 6.55 9.28
C HIS A 104 20.06 5.95 7.89
N VAL A 105 20.02 6.79 6.84
CA VAL A 105 19.93 6.31 5.44
C VAL A 105 21.15 5.49 5.07
N GLU A 106 22.36 5.95 5.45
CA GLU A 106 23.60 5.23 5.17
C GLU A 106 23.67 3.88 5.89
N ASP A 107 23.22 3.82 7.15
CA ASP A 107 23.15 2.56 7.91
C ASP A 107 22.12 1.59 7.30
N ALA A 108 20.95 2.09 6.92
CA ALA A 108 19.96 1.27 6.22
C ALA A 108 20.48 0.73 4.88
N LEU A 109 21.21 1.56 4.09
CA LEU A 109 21.84 1.09 2.85
C LEU A 109 22.83 -0.05 3.09
N LYS A 110 23.63 0.00 4.16
CA LYS A 110 24.54 -1.12 4.53
C LYS A 110 23.77 -2.41 4.76
N MET A 111 22.65 -2.35 5.51
CA MET A 111 21.77 -3.49 5.72
C MET A 111 21.15 -3.99 4.40
N LEU A 112 20.66 -3.07 3.55
CA LEU A 112 20.06 -3.42 2.25
C LEU A 112 21.08 -4.06 1.31
N HIS A 113 22.34 -3.63 1.35
CA HIS A 113 23.43 -4.28 0.61
C HIS A 113 23.66 -5.71 1.09
N LEU A 114 23.61 -5.99 2.40
CA LEU A 114 23.70 -7.37 2.91
C LEU A 114 22.56 -8.24 2.36
N VAL A 115 21.32 -7.74 2.44
CA VAL A 115 20.13 -8.46 1.98
C VAL A 115 20.17 -8.69 0.46
N SER A 116 20.69 -7.74 -0.30
CA SER A 116 20.80 -7.84 -1.79
C SER A 116 21.94 -8.73 -2.26
N GLY A 117 22.90 -9.09 -1.40
CA GLY A 117 24.16 -9.73 -1.80
C GLY A 117 25.24 -8.77 -2.32
N GLY A 118 25.15 -7.48 -1.95
CA GLY A 118 26.14 -6.44 -2.24
C GLY A 118 25.56 -5.19 -2.89
N GLU A 119 26.36 -4.10 -2.88
CA GLU A 119 25.94 -2.80 -3.44
C GLU A 119 25.56 -2.87 -4.93
N ALA A 120 26.28 -3.63 -5.74
CA ALA A 120 25.99 -3.75 -7.16
C ALA A 120 24.63 -4.42 -7.42
N ALA A 121 24.28 -5.44 -6.64
CA ALA A 121 22.99 -6.12 -6.73
C ALA A 121 21.86 -5.19 -6.24
N TRP A 122 22.09 -4.45 -5.16
CA TRP A 122 21.16 -3.43 -4.67
C TRP A 122 20.86 -2.37 -5.75
N ARG A 123 21.91 -1.77 -6.34
CA ARG A 123 21.73 -0.72 -7.37
C ARG A 123 21.03 -1.23 -8.63
N ALA A 124 21.17 -2.51 -8.95
CA ALA A 124 20.47 -3.14 -10.07
C ALA A 124 18.97 -3.34 -9.80
N ARG A 125 18.59 -3.63 -8.55
CA ARG A 125 17.20 -3.92 -8.15
C ARG A 125 16.91 -3.36 -6.73
N PRO A 126 16.79 -2.04 -6.56
CA PRO A 126 16.48 -1.44 -5.26
C PRO A 126 15.02 -1.74 -4.88
N PHE A 127 14.81 -2.66 -3.93
CA PHE A 127 13.50 -3.09 -3.45
C PHE A 127 12.94 -2.24 -2.31
N VAL A 128 13.66 -1.20 -1.92
CA VAL A 128 13.22 -0.20 -0.95
C VAL A 128 13.30 1.18 -1.56
N SER A 129 12.26 2.00 -1.35
CA SER A 129 12.22 3.41 -1.69
C SER A 129 12.08 4.27 -0.44
N MET A 130 12.49 5.53 -0.52
CA MET A 130 12.30 6.51 0.55
C MET A 130 11.19 7.48 0.20
N SER A 131 10.19 7.61 1.08
CA SER A 131 9.25 8.71 1.08
C SER A 131 9.80 9.86 1.90
N ASN A 132 9.90 11.05 1.31
CA ASN A 132 10.55 12.17 1.97
C ASN A 132 9.76 13.47 1.81
N CYS A 133 9.30 14.01 2.94
CA CYS A 133 8.74 15.35 3.03
C CYS A 133 9.87 16.38 3.12
N PHE A 134 10.59 16.60 2.03
CA PHE A 134 11.72 17.55 1.97
C PHE A 134 11.30 19.01 2.04
N VAL A 135 10.01 19.29 1.89
CA VAL A 135 9.43 20.63 1.99
C VAL A 135 8.69 20.79 3.30
N VAL A 136 8.94 21.90 3.99
CA VAL A 136 8.06 22.46 5.01
C VAL A 136 7.15 23.49 4.31
N PRO A 137 5.89 23.13 4.01
CA PRO A 137 4.98 24.03 3.33
C PRO A 137 4.73 25.31 4.14
N PRO A 138 4.65 26.49 3.50
CA PRO A 138 4.81 26.72 2.07
C PRO A 138 6.26 26.96 1.64
N LEU A 139 6.69 26.30 0.57
CA LEU A 139 7.85 26.64 -0.27
C LEU A 139 9.22 26.73 0.46
N LYS A 140 9.42 25.97 1.55
CA LYS A 140 10.70 25.94 2.28
C LYS A 140 11.27 24.53 2.29
N PHE A 141 12.52 24.37 1.86
CA PHE A 141 13.23 23.10 2.01
C PHE A 141 13.63 22.91 3.49
N ALA A 142 13.38 21.72 4.02
CA ALA A 142 13.86 21.27 5.32
C ALA A 142 15.29 20.75 5.16
N GLU A 143 16.23 21.26 5.97
CA GLU A 143 17.66 20.93 5.83
C GLU A 143 17.90 19.43 6.02
N ASP A 144 17.48 18.86 7.15
CA ASP A 144 17.72 17.44 7.47
C ASP A 144 17.05 16.51 6.45
N ALA A 145 15.78 16.78 6.09
CA ALA A 145 15.06 16.01 5.09
C ALA A 145 15.72 16.10 3.70
N SER A 146 16.27 17.26 3.33
CA SER A 146 17.00 17.42 2.07
C SER A 146 18.32 16.65 2.06
N ARG A 147 19.02 16.56 3.21
CA ARG A 147 20.23 15.74 3.37
C ARG A 147 19.91 14.24 3.32
N CYS A 148 18.80 13.80 3.94
CA CYS A 148 18.31 12.41 3.79
C CYS A 148 18.02 12.09 2.32
N LEU A 149 17.38 13.01 1.60
CA LEU A 149 17.10 12.88 0.18
C LEU A 149 18.39 12.74 -0.64
N GLU A 150 19.41 13.54 -0.34
CA GLU A 150 20.74 13.44 -0.97
C GLU A 150 21.39 12.08 -0.70
N ALA A 151 21.39 11.60 0.55
CA ALA A 151 21.97 10.31 0.91
C ALA A 151 21.27 9.15 0.19
N ALA A 152 19.94 9.17 0.12
CA ALA A 152 19.14 8.16 -0.58
C ALA A 152 19.45 8.12 -2.09
N VAL A 153 19.46 9.30 -2.74
CA VAL A 153 19.76 9.42 -4.19
C VAL A 153 21.16 8.90 -4.48
N ARG A 154 22.19 9.33 -3.73
CA ARG A 154 23.58 8.85 -3.89
C ARG A 154 23.70 7.35 -3.64
N GLY A 155 22.90 6.80 -2.73
CA GLY A 155 22.78 5.37 -2.45
C GLY A 155 22.00 4.55 -3.48
N GLY A 156 21.49 5.18 -4.56
CA GLY A 156 20.69 4.52 -5.59
C GLY A 156 19.28 4.11 -5.16
N MET A 157 18.77 4.68 -4.07
CA MET A 157 17.43 4.41 -3.56
C MET A 157 16.40 5.25 -4.34
N PRO A 158 15.30 4.67 -4.86
CA PRO A 158 14.19 5.44 -5.41
C PRO A 158 13.57 6.35 -4.37
N VAL A 159 13.14 7.55 -4.77
CA VAL A 159 12.59 8.54 -3.83
C VAL A 159 11.20 9.03 -4.26
N LEU A 160 10.26 9.05 -3.33
CA LEU A 160 8.99 9.73 -3.47
C LEU A 160 9.15 11.16 -2.94
N LEU A 161 9.05 12.14 -3.83
CA LEU A 161 9.20 13.56 -3.51
C LEU A 161 7.88 14.10 -2.95
N LEU A 162 7.75 14.14 -1.62
CA LEU A 162 6.50 14.53 -0.97
C LEU A 162 6.41 16.05 -0.73
N SER A 163 5.25 16.59 -1.11
CA SER A 163 4.75 17.88 -0.67
C SER A 163 3.38 17.68 -0.03
N ALA A 164 3.26 17.95 1.27
CA ALA A 164 2.11 17.65 2.10
C ALA A 164 1.50 18.91 2.74
N GLY A 165 1.34 19.98 1.97
CA GLY A 165 0.70 21.23 2.40
C GLY A 165 -0.78 21.01 2.70
N GLN A 166 -1.27 21.55 3.81
CA GLN A 166 -2.66 21.41 4.26
C GLN A 166 -3.49 22.63 3.82
N ALA A 167 -4.46 22.40 2.96
CA ALA A 167 -5.31 23.46 2.42
C ALA A 167 -6.10 24.15 3.54
N GLY A 168 -6.00 25.48 3.57
CA GLY A 168 -6.55 26.30 4.64
C GLY A 168 -5.61 26.55 5.82
N ALA A 169 -4.44 25.88 5.86
CA ALA A 169 -3.43 26.07 6.91
C ALA A 169 -2.04 26.38 6.33
N THR A 170 -1.36 25.39 5.74
CA THR A 170 -0.01 25.54 5.16
C THR A 170 -0.04 25.57 3.63
N ALA A 171 -1.22 25.47 3.04
CA ALA A 171 -1.51 25.72 1.62
C ALA A 171 -2.79 26.57 1.51
N PRO A 172 -3.00 27.28 0.37
CA PRO A 172 -4.22 28.07 0.15
C PRO A 172 -5.49 27.22 0.24
N ALA A 173 -6.57 27.78 0.82
CA ALA A 173 -7.87 27.11 0.91
C ALA A 173 -8.53 26.86 -0.46
N ALA A 174 -8.22 27.67 -1.47
CA ALA A 174 -8.69 27.40 -2.83
C ALA A 174 -7.94 26.19 -3.42
N LEU A 175 -8.65 25.11 -3.72
CA LEU A 175 -8.07 23.82 -4.13
C LEU A 175 -7.11 23.95 -5.34
N ALA A 176 -7.48 24.75 -6.34
CA ALA A 176 -6.60 25.00 -7.49
C ALA A 176 -5.25 25.62 -7.07
N ARG A 177 -5.24 26.51 -6.09
CA ARG A 177 -4.00 27.13 -5.57
C ARG A 177 -3.20 26.16 -4.73
N ALA A 178 -3.86 25.29 -3.93
CA ALA A 178 -3.19 24.22 -3.21
C ALA A 178 -2.50 23.25 -4.18
N LEU A 179 -3.18 22.89 -5.28
CA LEU A 179 -2.60 22.06 -6.34
C LEU A 179 -1.38 22.71 -7.01
N VAL A 180 -1.45 24.03 -7.31
CA VAL A 180 -0.32 24.78 -7.89
C VAL A 180 0.88 24.76 -6.93
N GLN A 181 0.66 25.04 -5.64
CA GLN A 181 1.74 25.04 -4.63
C GLN A 181 2.38 23.66 -4.52
N ALA A 182 1.60 22.60 -4.31
CA ALA A 182 2.12 21.25 -4.19
C ALA A 182 2.90 20.80 -5.44
N THR A 183 2.38 21.12 -6.62
CA THR A 183 3.07 20.84 -7.90
C THR A 183 4.40 21.58 -7.99
N ALA A 184 4.45 22.85 -7.64
CA ALA A 184 5.68 23.64 -7.67
C ALA A 184 6.73 23.12 -6.69
N GLU A 185 6.32 22.74 -5.49
CA GLU A 185 7.20 22.16 -4.47
C GLU A 185 7.81 20.82 -4.95
N VAL A 186 7.01 19.93 -5.52
CA VAL A 186 7.50 18.64 -6.05
C VAL A 186 8.42 18.83 -7.26
N LEU A 187 8.10 19.75 -8.17
CA LEU A 187 8.97 20.04 -9.31
C LEU A 187 10.31 20.66 -8.86
N ALA A 188 10.33 21.48 -7.80
CA ALA A 188 11.56 21.98 -7.20
C ALA A 188 12.41 20.82 -6.63
N GLY A 189 11.79 19.84 -5.95
CA GLY A 189 12.46 18.62 -5.52
C GLY A 189 13.02 17.80 -6.67
N LEU A 190 12.28 17.69 -7.77
CA LEU A 190 12.75 16.98 -8.98
C LEU A 190 14.01 17.65 -9.59
N VAL A 191 14.04 18.98 -9.61
CA VAL A 191 15.26 19.72 -10.02
C VAL A 191 16.40 19.43 -9.06
N TYR A 192 16.15 19.45 -7.74
CA TYR A 192 17.15 19.21 -6.72
C TYR A 192 17.79 17.81 -6.85
N VAL A 193 16.98 16.75 -6.92
CA VAL A 193 17.52 15.37 -7.02
C VAL A 193 18.27 15.13 -8.34
N ASN A 194 17.87 15.77 -9.45
CA ASN A 194 18.60 15.70 -10.70
C ASN A 194 19.91 16.54 -10.71
N ALA A 195 20.02 17.53 -9.83
CA ALA A 195 21.28 18.25 -9.60
C ALA A 195 22.26 17.41 -8.76
N ILE A 196 21.76 16.55 -7.86
CA ILE A 196 22.57 15.58 -7.11
C ILE A 196 23.07 14.48 -8.04
N GLU A 197 22.13 13.83 -8.75
CA GLU A 197 22.41 12.74 -9.68
C GLU A 197 21.45 12.80 -10.88
N LYS A 198 22.01 13.03 -12.06
CA LYS A 198 21.20 13.13 -13.29
C LYS A 198 20.48 11.81 -13.57
N GLY A 199 19.15 11.88 -13.61
CA GLY A 199 18.30 10.71 -13.86
C GLY A 199 17.97 9.92 -12.59
N ALA A 200 18.15 10.52 -11.40
CA ALA A 200 17.71 9.93 -10.13
C ALA A 200 16.29 9.35 -10.22
N LEU A 201 16.08 8.22 -9.56
CA LEU A 201 14.81 7.49 -9.55
C LEU A 201 13.80 8.22 -8.64
N ALA A 202 13.08 9.18 -9.21
CA ALA A 202 12.18 10.06 -8.48
C ALA A 202 10.72 9.89 -8.92
N ILE A 203 9.80 9.92 -7.95
CA ILE A 203 8.35 9.78 -8.12
C ILE A 203 7.70 11.10 -7.71
N PHE A 204 6.78 11.59 -8.53
CA PHE A 204 5.99 12.79 -8.25
C PHE A 204 5.00 12.53 -7.13
N GLY A 205 5.20 13.15 -5.97
CA GLY A 205 4.44 12.96 -4.73
C GLY A 205 3.75 14.23 -4.24
N ALA A 206 2.90 14.85 -5.05
CA ALA A 206 2.09 15.96 -4.57
C ALA A 206 0.90 15.43 -3.75
N TRP A 207 0.94 15.68 -2.43
CA TRP A 207 -0.07 15.25 -1.46
C TRP A 207 -0.64 16.42 -0.66
N PRO A 208 -1.24 17.44 -1.31
CA PRO A 208 -1.91 18.48 -0.55
C PRO A 208 -3.10 17.88 0.19
N PHE A 209 -3.13 18.05 1.51
CA PHE A 209 -4.19 17.56 2.38
C PHE A 209 -5.26 18.62 2.64
N ILE A 210 -6.42 18.17 3.10
CA ILE A 210 -7.55 19.01 3.46
C ILE A 210 -7.67 19.13 4.98
N SER A 211 -7.97 20.35 5.46
CA SER A 211 -8.43 20.57 6.83
C SER A 211 -9.94 20.77 6.85
N ASP A 212 -10.64 20.20 7.81
CA ASP A 212 -11.97 20.68 8.18
C ASP A 212 -11.80 22.06 8.79
N LEU A 213 -12.23 23.09 8.07
CA LEU A 213 -12.02 24.50 8.46
C LEU A 213 -12.83 24.91 9.69
N ARG A 214 -13.75 24.06 10.17
CA ARG A 214 -14.53 24.28 11.42
C ARG A 214 -13.77 23.82 12.65
N THR A 215 -13.01 22.70 12.53
CA THR A 215 -12.32 22.06 13.65
C THR A 215 -10.81 22.22 13.58
N GLY A 216 -10.27 22.49 12.41
CA GLY A 216 -8.82 22.50 12.12
C GLY A 216 -8.21 21.09 11.96
N ALA A 217 -8.99 20.03 12.13
CA ALA A 217 -8.52 18.66 11.98
C ALA A 217 -8.29 18.32 10.49
N MET A 218 -7.33 17.43 10.23
CA MET A 218 -7.16 16.85 8.90
C MET A 218 -8.40 16.02 8.53
N SER A 219 -8.83 16.12 7.28
CA SER A 219 -9.98 15.41 6.72
C SER A 219 -9.54 14.62 5.49
N GLY A 220 -8.92 13.45 5.74
CA GLY A 220 -8.36 12.59 4.70
C GLY A 220 -9.43 11.86 3.87
N GLY A 221 -10.62 11.66 4.43
CA GLY A 221 -11.75 11.01 3.77
C GLY A 221 -12.69 11.95 3.02
N SER A 222 -12.42 13.27 2.95
CA SER A 222 -13.35 14.23 2.36
C SER A 222 -13.40 14.21 0.83
N GLY A 223 -14.51 14.70 0.25
CA GLY A 223 -14.66 14.83 -1.19
C GLY A 223 -13.65 15.81 -1.81
N GLU A 224 -13.30 16.86 -1.09
CA GLU A 224 -12.28 17.82 -1.45
C GLU A 224 -10.90 17.18 -1.56
N GLN A 225 -10.57 16.26 -0.63
CA GLN A 225 -9.35 15.46 -0.68
C GLN A 225 -9.32 14.58 -1.93
N ALA A 226 -10.41 13.91 -2.24
CA ALA A 226 -10.53 13.06 -3.43
C ALA A 226 -10.28 13.84 -4.74
N VAL A 227 -10.92 15.00 -4.89
CA VAL A 227 -10.76 15.85 -6.09
C VAL A 227 -9.34 16.41 -6.19
N LEU A 228 -8.75 16.80 -5.07
CA LEU A 228 -7.40 17.35 -5.04
C LEU A 228 -6.35 16.32 -5.44
N MET A 229 -6.49 15.07 -4.94
CA MET A 229 -5.62 13.96 -5.31
C MET A 229 -5.76 13.56 -6.78
N ALA A 230 -6.99 13.55 -7.32
CA ALA A 230 -7.23 13.34 -8.74
C ALA A 230 -6.54 14.41 -9.59
N GLY A 231 -6.61 15.67 -9.18
CA GLY A 231 -5.89 16.77 -9.81
C GLY A 231 -4.37 16.56 -9.79
N CYS A 232 -3.80 16.08 -8.68
CA CYS A 232 -2.37 15.76 -8.57
C CYS A 232 -1.97 14.64 -9.55
N ALA A 233 -2.79 13.59 -9.70
CA ALA A 233 -2.55 12.54 -10.68
C ALA A 233 -2.53 13.07 -12.12
N GLN A 234 -3.47 13.96 -12.46
CA GLN A 234 -3.52 14.62 -13.78
C GLN A 234 -2.32 15.54 -14.01
N MET A 235 -1.85 16.26 -12.99
CA MET A 235 -0.63 17.08 -13.11
C MET A 235 0.62 16.22 -13.37
N ALA A 236 0.75 15.08 -12.69
CA ALA A 236 1.83 14.15 -12.97
C ALA A 236 1.80 13.63 -14.43
N GLN A 237 0.62 13.29 -14.94
CA GLN A 237 0.45 12.90 -16.34
C GLN A 237 0.81 14.03 -17.31
N PHE A 238 0.38 15.26 -17.01
CA PHE A 238 0.72 16.44 -17.82
C PHE A 238 2.24 16.62 -17.98
N TYR A 239 3.01 16.34 -16.92
CA TYR A 239 4.48 16.41 -16.94
C TYR A 239 5.15 15.10 -17.38
N ASP A 240 4.39 14.06 -17.74
CA ASP A 240 4.90 12.72 -18.08
C ASP A 240 5.83 12.15 -16.98
N LEU A 241 5.40 12.25 -15.72
CA LEU A 241 6.14 11.79 -14.54
C LEU A 241 5.48 10.54 -13.91
N PRO A 242 6.27 9.59 -13.38
CA PRO A 242 5.73 8.56 -12.52
C PRO A 242 5.15 9.21 -11.26
N SER A 243 3.96 8.78 -10.85
CA SER A 243 3.21 9.43 -9.76
C SER A 243 2.96 8.49 -8.60
N GLY A 244 2.98 9.07 -7.39
CA GLY A 244 2.52 8.46 -6.17
C GLY A 244 1.54 9.42 -5.46
N ILE A 245 0.29 9.01 -5.33
CA ILE A 245 -0.82 9.83 -4.84
C ILE A 245 -1.41 9.20 -3.58
N ALA A 246 -1.79 10.01 -2.59
CA ALA A 246 -2.40 9.54 -1.34
C ALA A 246 -3.93 9.47 -1.48
N ALA A 247 -4.52 8.27 -1.36
CA ALA A 247 -5.97 8.10 -1.33
C ALA A 247 -6.35 6.82 -0.59
N GLY A 248 -7.46 6.85 0.15
CA GLY A 248 -7.93 5.72 0.95
C GLY A 248 -7.83 5.93 2.46
N MET A 249 -7.45 7.13 2.88
CA MET A 249 -7.65 7.55 4.26
C MET A 249 -9.14 7.68 4.56
N THR A 250 -9.53 7.44 5.82
CA THR A 250 -10.88 7.75 6.31
C THR A 250 -10.82 8.59 7.57
N ASP A 251 -11.80 9.48 7.73
CA ASP A 251 -11.98 10.24 8.97
C ASP A 251 -12.68 9.39 10.04
N SER A 252 -13.28 8.25 9.67
CA SER A 252 -13.82 7.29 10.62
C SER A 252 -12.74 6.73 11.55
N LYS A 253 -13.14 6.39 12.78
CA LYS A 253 -12.28 5.83 13.81
C LYS A 253 -12.28 4.30 13.82
N LEU A 254 -13.19 3.68 13.08
CA LEU A 254 -13.42 2.24 13.04
C LEU A 254 -13.66 1.76 11.60
N PRO A 255 -13.52 0.47 11.31
CA PRO A 255 -13.93 -0.13 10.05
C PRO A 255 -15.47 -0.22 9.96
N ASP A 256 -16.09 0.91 9.69
CA ASP A 256 -17.55 1.09 9.61
C ASP A 256 -18.01 1.57 8.22
N ALA A 257 -19.30 1.88 8.08
CA ALA A 257 -19.86 2.35 6.83
C ALA A 257 -19.19 3.64 6.32
N GLN A 258 -18.80 4.55 7.24
CA GLN A 258 -18.07 5.77 6.89
C GLN A 258 -16.70 5.42 6.27
N SER A 259 -15.97 4.53 6.92
CA SER A 259 -14.69 4.02 6.41
C SER A 259 -14.83 3.44 5.01
N GLY A 260 -15.85 2.61 4.78
CA GLY A 260 -16.08 1.97 3.49
C GLY A 260 -16.36 2.97 2.35
N TYR A 261 -17.25 3.94 2.56
CA TYR A 261 -17.58 4.88 1.48
C TYR A 261 -16.46 5.90 1.23
N GLU A 262 -15.79 6.41 2.27
CA GLU A 262 -14.69 7.38 2.12
C GLU A 262 -13.51 6.78 1.35
N LYS A 263 -13.06 5.60 1.73
CA LYS A 263 -12.00 4.86 1.03
C LYS A 263 -12.43 4.49 -0.39
N GLY A 264 -13.63 3.95 -0.54
CA GLY A 264 -14.15 3.50 -1.84
C GLY A 264 -14.13 4.59 -2.90
N TYR A 265 -14.66 5.79 -2.62
CA TYR A 265 -14.71 6.84 -3.64
C TYR A 265 -13.37 7.55 -3.82
N THR A 266 -12.58 7.76 -2.76
CA THR A 266 -11.30 8.45 -2.86
C THR A 266 -10.30 7.65 -3.70
N VAL A 267 -10.15 6.36 -3.43
CA VAL A 267 -9.26 5.48 -4.19
C VAL A 267 -9.76 5.28 -5.63
N THR A 268 -11.07 5.13 -5.83
CA THR A 268 -11.66 5.01 -7.18
C THR A 268 -11.33 6.24 -8.03
N LEU A 269 -11.51 7.44 -7.48
CA LEU A 269 -11.25 8.67 -8.22
C LEU A 269 -9.76 8.82 -8.56
N ALA A 270 -8.85 8.53 -7.63
CA ALA A 270 -7.42 8.54 -7.86
C ALA A 270 -6.99 7.53 -8.94
N ALA A 271 -7.53 6.30 -8.89
CA ALA A 271 -7.27 5.25 -9.85
C ALA A 271 -7.72 5.63 -11.26
N HIS A 272 -8.96 6.08 -11.42
CA HIS A 272 -9.49 6.51 -12.72
C HIS A 272 -8.85 7.80 -13.25
N SER A 273 -8.20 8.60 -12.38
CA SER A 273 -7.40 9.77 -12.79
C SER A 273 -5.99 9.42 -13.26
N GLY A 274 -5.61 8.12 -13.21
CA GLY A 274 -4.36 7.61 -13.78
C GLY A 274 -3.14 7.76 -12.87
N ALA A 275 -3.32 7.73 -11.56
CA ALA A 275 -2.22 7.60 -10.62
C ALA A 275 -1.51 6.24 -10.83
N HIS A 276 -0.15 6.22 -10.80
CA HIS A 276 0.59 4.96 -10.91
C HIS A 276 0.68 4.21 -9.59
N LEU A 277 0.98 4.92 -8.50
CA LEU A 277 0.96 4.40 -7.14
C LEU A 277 -0.12 5.14 -6.35
N ILE A 278 -0.95 4.40 -5.66
CA ILE A 278 -1.93 4.94 -4.72
C ILE A 278 -1.52 4.48 -3.33
N TYR A 279 -0.92 5.40 -2.60
CA TYR A 279 -0.51 5.23 -1.22
C TYR A 279 -1.72 5.42 -0.29
N GLU A 280 -1.61 4.90 0.94
CA GLU A 280 -2.65 5.01 1.98
C GLU A 280 -3.99 4.35 1.59
N SER A 281 -3.95 3.49 0.57
CA SER A 281 -5.16 2.87 0.04
C SER A 281 -5.75 1.77 0.93
N ALA A 282 -5.06 1.38 2.01
CA ALA A 282 -5.53 0.37 2.96
C ALA A 282 -5.10 0.67 4.40
N GLY A 283 -5.94 0.26 5.37
CA GLY A 283 -5.64 0.17 6.79
C GLY A 283 -5.81 1.44 7.61
N MET A 284 -5.80 2.64 6.99
CA MET A 284 -5.78 3.91 7.70
C MET A 284 -7.16 4.34 8.22
N HIS A 285 -7.16 4.91 9.44
CA HIS A 285 -8.31 5.47 10.16
C HIS A 285 -7.95 6.79 10.85
N ALA A 286 -8.97 7.56 11.26
CA ALA A 286 -8.80 8.86 11.89
C ALA A 286 -7.84 9.76 11.09
N SER A 287 -8.06 9.84 9.79
CA SER A 287 -7.15 10.38 8.77
C SER A 287 -5.82 9.61 8.75
N LEU A 288 -4.80 10.02 9.50
CA LEU A 288 -3.47 9.37 9.57
C LEU A 288 -3.08 8.95 11.00
N LEU A 289 -4.02 8.94 11.96
CA LEU A 289 -3.70 8.74 13.38
C LEU A 289 -3.89 7.30 13.86
N GLY A 290 -4.72 6.51 13.17
CA GLY A 290 -5.02 5.13 13.52
C GLY A 290 -4.79 4.15 12.37
N CYS A 291 -4.40 2.93 12.71
CA CYS A 291 -4.22 1.83 11.78
C CYS A 291 -4.92 0.59 12.34
N CYS A 292 -5.78 -0.05 11.53
CA CYS A 292 -6.57 -1.21 11.93
C CYS A 292 -6.16 -2.44 11.10
N PRO A 293 -5.66 -3.53 11.70
CA PRO A 293 -5.25 -4.74 10.96
C PRO A 293 -6.35 -5.34 10.11
N GLU A 294 -7.58 -5.45 10.62
CA GLU A 294 -8.71 -6.02 9.88
C GLU A 294 -9.08 -5.18 8.64
N SER A 295 -8.80 -3.88 8.69
CA SER A 295 -9.07 -3.01 7.55
C SER A 295 -8.19 -3.31 6.35
N TYR A 296 -6.99 -3.87 6.51
CA TYR A 296 -6.18 -4.30 5.35
C TYR A 296 -6.85 -5.44 4.59
N VAL A 297 -7.52 -6.34 5.30
CA VAL A 297 -8.25 -7.46 4.70
C VAL A 297 -9.51 -6.97 3.99
N ILE A 298 -10.28 -6.08 4.63
CA ILE A 298 -11.48 -5.46 4.03
C ILE A 298 -11.10 -4.63 2.81
N ASP A 299 -10.08 -3.81 2.95
CA ASP A 299 -9.62 -2.91 1.90
C ASP A 299 -9.03 -3.68 0.71
N ASN A 300 -8.44 -4.87 0.92
CA ASN A 300 -8.00 -5.73 -0.18
C ASN A 300 -9.14 -6.08 -1.14
N ASP A 301 -10.32 -6.45 -0.64
CA ASP A 301 -11.50 -6.71 -1.46
C ASP A 301 -11.98 -5.44 -2.19
N MET A 302 -11.99 -4.31 -1.49
CA MET A 302 -12.32 -3.01 -2.09
C MET A 302 -11.37 -2.65 -3.23
N LEU A 303 -10.06 -2.82 -3.03
CA LEU A 303 -9.03 -2.53 -4.02
C LEU A 303 -9.14 -3.46 -5.24
N GLY A 304 -9.45 -4.73 -5.03
CA GLY A 304 -9.76 -5.67 -6.09
C GLY A 304 -10.94 -5.20 -6.94
N ALA A 305 -12.03 -4.77 -6.29
CA ALA A 305 -13.22 -4.25 -6.97
C ALA A 305 -12.88 -2.96 -7.76
N ILE A 306 -12.09 -2.06 -7.19
CA ILE A 306 -11.64 -0.83 -7.87
C ILE A 306 -10.77 -1.19 -9.08
N ASN A 307 -9.82 -2.09 -8.94
CA ASN A 307 -8.97 -2.55 -10.04
C ASN A 307 -9.81 -3.15 -11.18
N ARG A 308 -10.86 -3.93 -10.84
CA ARG A 308 -11.81 -4.44 -11.82
C ARG A 308 -12.53 -3.31 -12.58
N THR A 309 -12.89 -2.20 -11.90
CA THR A 309 -13.52 -1.04 -12.58
C THR A 309 -12.56 -0.34 -13.53
N VAL A 310 -11.29 -0.24 -13.17
CA VAL A 310 -10.23 0.37 -14.02
C VAL A 310 -9.97 -0.45 -15.27
N ARG A 311 -10.04 -1.79 -15.18
CA ARG A 311 -9.95 -2.68 -16.34
C ARG A 311 -11.04 -2.39 -17.37
N GLY A 312 -12.21 -1.94 -16.93
CA GLY A 312 -13.33 -1.56 -17.79
C GLY A 312 -14.02 -2.74 -18.45
N ILE A 313 -14.69 -2.45 -19.56
CA ILE A 313 -15.36 -3.46 -20.41
C ILE A 313 -14.48 -3.66 -21.65
N GLU A 314 -14.10 -4.90 -21.90
CA GLU A 314 -13.39 -5.27 -23.11
C GLU A 314 -14.35 -5.25 -24.31
N VAL A 315 -14.00 -4.48 -25.33
CA VAL A 315 -14.81 -4.34 -26.55
C VAL A 315 -13.97 -4.82 -27.74
N THR A 316 -14.28 -6.03 -28.21
CA THR A 316 -13.63 -6.69 -29.35
C THR A 316 -14.72 -7.32 -30.25
N ASP A 317 -14.36 -7.76 -31.44
CA ASP A 317 -15.28 -8.48 -32.31
C ASP A 317 -15.80 -9.76 -31.64
N GLU A 318 -14.99 -10.42 -30.83
CA GLU A 318 -15.38 -11.60 -30.04
C GLU A 318 -16.42 -11.23 -28.97
N THR A 319 -16.15 -10.21 -28.15
CA THR A 319 -17.05 -9.83 -27.04
C THR A 319 -18.33 -9.16 -27.49
N LEU A 320 -18.39 -8.70 -28.74
CA LEU A 320 -19.58 -8.15 -29.39
C LEU A 320 -20.35 -9.20 -30.26
N GLY A 321 -19.81 -10.41 -30.41
CA GLY A 321 -20.40 -11.48 -31.19
C GLY A 321 -21.82 -11.84 -30.70
N LEU A 322 -22.72 -12.13 -31.62
CA LEU A 322 -24.13 -12.44 -31.33
C LEU A 322 -24.39 -13.93 -31.17
N GLU A 323 -23.40 -14.77 -31.44
CA GLU A 323 -23.53 -16.23 -31.44
C GLU A 323 -24.02 -16.77 -30.09
N PRO A 324 -23.43 -16.39 -28.92
CA PRO A 324 -23.90 -16.88 -27.63
C PRO A 324 -25.36 -16.46 -27.34
N ILE A 325 -25.74 -15.24 -27.77
CA ILE A 325 -27.13 -14.76 -27.60
C ILE A 325 -28.09 -15.61 -28.44
N ARG A 326 -27.73 -15.90 -29.71
CA ARG A 326 -28.52 -16.74 -30.62
C ARG A 326 -28.65 -18.15 -30.07
N ASP A 327 -27.54 -18.75 -29.65
CA ASP A 327 -27.49 -20.11 -29.16
C ASP A 327 -28.37 -20.31 -27.93
N VAL A 328 -28.35 -19.36 -26.99
CA VAL A 328 -29.18 -19.45 -25.79
C VAL A 328 -30.64 -19.09 -26.04
N CYS A 329 -30.92 -17.99 -26.76
CA CYS A 329 -32.27 -17.44 -26.86
C CYS A 329 -33.11 -18.08 -27.94
N ILE A 330 -32.51 -18.63 -29.02
CA ILE A 330 -33.23 -19.19 -30.15
C ILE A 330 -33.24 -20.74 -30.15
N THR A 331 -32.11 -21.37 -29.89
CA THR A 331 -31.94 -22.82 -29.99
C THR A 331 -31.69 -23.49 -28.63
N GLY A 332 -31.37 -22.75 -27.60
CA GLY A 332 -30.96 -23.24 -26.31
C GLY A 332 -32.01 -23.12 -25.18
N PRO A 333 -31.57 -23.26 -23.94
CA PRO A 333 -32.45 -23.38 -22.77
C PRO A 333 -33.07 -22.07 -22.30
N GLY A 334 -32.73 -20.92 -22.91
CA GLY A 334 -33.23 -19.61 -22.50
C GLY A 334 -32.48 -19.00 -21.26
N HIS A 335 -31.38 -19.58 -20.86
CA HIS A 335 -30.49 -19.04 -19.79
C HIS A 335 -29.03 -19.38 -20.09
N TYR A 336 -28.10 -18.54 -19.59
CA TYR A 336 -26.67 -18.68 -19.84
C TYR A 336 -25.94 -19.53 -18.79
N LEU A 337 -26.65 -20.03 -17.77
CA LEU A 337 -26.07 -20.92 -16.75
C LEU A 337 -25.60 -22.23 -17.44
N GLY A 338 -24.32 -22.55 -17.27
CA GLY A 338 -23.71 -23.71 -17.95
C GLY A 338 -23.29 -23.47 -19.41
N HIS A 339 -23.49 -22.28 -19.96
CA HIS A 339 -22.94 -21.93 -21.28
C HIS A 339 -21.42 -21.85 -21.19
N GLU A 340 -20.69 -22.30 -22.21
CA GLU A 340 -19.22 -22.35 -22.21
C GLU A 340 -18.59 -20.99 -21.96
N GLU A 341 -19.13 -19.92 -22.56
CA GLU A 341 -18.70 -18.56 -22.33
C GLU A 341 -18.85 -18.15 -20.85
N THR A 342 -19.96 -18.50 -20.20
CA THR A 342 -20.18 -18.20 -18.79
C THR A 342 -19.13 -18.89 -17.93
N LEU A 343 -18.86 -20.18 -18.18
CA LEU A 343 -17.88 -20.97 -17.44
C LEU A 343 -16.44 -20.44 -17.62
N SER A 344 -16.08 -20.01 -18.82
CA SER A 344 -14.75 -19.43 -19.08
C SER A 344 -14.61 -18.04 -18.45
N ARG A 345 -15.62 -17.18 -18.65
CA ARG A 345 -15.55 -15.79 -18.18
C ARG A 345 -15.68 -15.64 -16.67
N MET A 346 -16.36 -16.56 -15.98
CA MET A 346 -16.41 -16.51 -14.51
C MET A 346 -15.03 -16.62 -13.87
N GLN A 347 -14.04 -17.18 -14.54
CA GLN A 347 -12.66 -17.30 -14.04
C GLN A 347 -11.79 -16.09 -14.39
N THR A 348 -12.12 -15.34 -15.45
CA THR A 348 -11.27 -14.26 -15.97
C THR A 348 -11.84 -12.87 -15.78
N ASP A 349 -13.18 -12.73 -15.84
CA ASP A 349 -13.85 -11.43 -15.89
C ASP A 349 -14.51 -11.02 -14.58
N TYR A 350 -14.80 -12.00 -13.73
CA TYR A 350 -15.49 -11.80 -12.45
C TYR A 350 -14.49 -11.82 -11.30
N LEU A 351 -14.69 -10.89 -10.37
CA LEU A 351 -13.94 -10.83 -9.13
C LEU A 351 -14.76 -11.45 -8.00
N TYR A 352 -14.13 -12.32 -7.23
CA TYR A 352 -14.69 -12.92 -6.03
C TYR A 352 -14.00 -12.32 -4.80
N PRO A 353 -14.76 -11.65 -3.91
CA PRO A 353 -14.18 -11.10 -2.68
C PRO A 353 -13.76 -12.23 -1.72
N GLU A 354 -12.76 -11.98 -0.89
CA GLU A 354 -12.30 -12.92 0.12
C GLU A 354 -13.19 -12.87 1.39
N VAL A 355 -13.54 -11.67 1.83
CA VAL A 355 -14.37 -11.44 3.03
C VAL A 355 -15.68 -10.73 2.74
N GLY A 356 -15.86 -10.16 1.56
CA GLY A 356 -17.11 -9.58 1.10
C GLY A 356 -18.16 -10.67 0.87
N ASP A 357 -19.38 -10.48 1.39
CA ASP A 357 -20.47 -11.45 1.28
C ASP A 357 -21.20 -11.33 -0.06
N ARG A 358 -21.45 -12.47 -0.71
CA ARG A 358 -22.30 -12.63 -1.90
C ARG A 358 -23.27 -13.80 -1.79
N GLU A 359 -23.45 -14.34 -0.56
CA GLU A 359 -24.32 -15.45 -0.31
C GLU A 359 -25.81 -15.04 -0.38
N SER A 360 -26.67 -16.03 -0.50
CA SER A 360 -28.11 -15.81 -0.29
C SER A 360 -28.38 -15.47 1.16
N VAL A 361 -29.48 -14.74 1.43
CA VAL A 361 -29.87 -14.41 2.81
C VAL A 361 -29.99 -15.66 3.69
N ASN A 362 -30.53 -16.75 3.17
CA ASN A 362 -30.65 -18.00 3.91
C ASN A 362 -29.29 -18.61 4.24
N ASN A 363 -28.38 -18.69 3.27
CA ASN A 363 -27.04 -19.21 3.52
C ASN A 363 -26.29 -18.34 4.53
N TRP A 364 -26.38 -17.02 4.42
CA TRP A 364 -25.78 -16.11 5.39
C TRP A 364 -26.31 -16.32 6.81
N LEU A 365 -27.64 -16.51 6.97
CA LEU A 365 -28.25 -16.85 8.26
C LEU A 365 -27.74 -18.18 8.82
N ASP A 366 -27.66 -19.20 7.97
CA ASP A 366 -27.18 -20.55 8.34
C ASP A 366 -25.68 -20.54 8.71
N GLN A 367 -24.90 -19.64 8.14
CA GLN A 367 -23.47 -19.45 8.43
C GLN A 367 -23.19 -18.53 9.63
N GLY A 368 -24.20 -18.13 10.39
CA GLY A 368 -24.04 -17.38 11.64
C GLY A 368 -24.18 -15.87 11.51
N SER A 369 -24.63 -15.35 10.37
CA SER A 369 -24.98 -13.93 10.15
C SER A 369 -23.84 -12.94 10.44
N THR A 370 -22.61 -13.34 10.16
CA THR A 370 -21.40 -12.52 10.40
C THR A 370 -21.35 -11.29 9.53
N ASP A 371 -20.85 -10.18 10.08
CA ASP A 371 -20.53 -8.99 9.32
C ASP A 371 -19.12 -9.07 8.72
N ILE A 372 -18.78 -8.10 7.85
CA ILE A 372 -17.49 -8.09 7.15
C ILE A 372 -16.31 -7.92 8.12
N THR A 373 -16.48 -7.20 9.22
CA THR A 373 -15.43 -6.97 10.22
C THR A 373 -15.12 -8.25 10.99
N GLU A 374 -16.16 -9.04 11.33
CA GLU A 374 -16.00 -10.36 11.96
C GLU A 374 -15.23 -11.33 11.05
N ARG A 375 -15.61 -11.43 9.78
CA ARG A 375 -14.89 -12.26 8.81
C ARG A 375 -13.45 -11.80 8.59
N ALA A 376 -13.21 -10.50 8.50
CA ALA A 376 -11.87 -9.93 8.36
C ALA A 376 -11.01 -10.20 9.60
N ARG A 377 -11.58 -10.18 10.80
CA ARG A 377 -10.88 -10.50 12.05
C ARG A 377 -10.42 -11.95 12.06
N GLU A 378 -11.29 -12.87 11.68
CA GLU A 378 -10.93 -14.29 11.59
C GLU A 378 -9.82 -14.51 10.54
N ARG A 379 -9.94 -13.87 9.37
CA ARG A 379 -8.91 -13.95 8.34
C ARG A 379 -7.58 -13.37 8.80
N THR A 380 -7.59 -12.24 9.47
CA THR A 380 -6.40 -11.61 10.07
C THR A 380 -5.71 -12.57 11.04
N ARG A 381 -6.47 -13.18 11.97
CA ARG A 381 -5.93 -14.16 12.94
C ARG A 381 -5.31 -15.36 12.23
N THR A 382 -5.97 -15.89 11.21
CA THR A 382 -5.47 -17.05 10.44
C THR A 382 -4.13 -16.73 9.75
N ILE A 383 -4.02 -15.58 9.08
CA ILE A 383 -2.78 -15.17 8.41
C ILE A 383 -1.66 -14.99 9.45
N LEU A 384 -1.91 -14.24 10.51
CA LEU A 384 -0.89 -13.95 11.52
C LEU A 384 -0.48 -15.19 12.34
N ALA A 385 -1.29 -16.23 12.39
CA ALA A 385 -0.93 -17.49 13.03
C ALA A 385 -0.01 -18.37 12.17
N SER A 386 -0.06 -18.26 10.83
CA SER A 386 0.57 -19.22 9.93
C SER A 386 1.58 -18.64 8.94
N HIS A 387 1.43 -17.37 8.55
CA HIS A 387 2.26 -16.78 7.51
C HIS A 387 3.50 -16.06 8.08
N TYR A 388 4.70 -16.59 7.80
CA TYR A 388 5.98 -16.00 8.18
C TYR A 388 6.91 -15.97 6.96
N PRO A 389 7.12 -14.80 6.34
CA PRO A 389 8.05 -14.68 5.20
C PRO A 389 9.48 -15.08 5.58
N SER A 390 10.14 -15.83 4.71
CA SER A 390 11.49 -16.40 4.95
C SER A 390 12.48 -16.06 3.84
N HIS A 391 12.26 -14.97 3.13
CA HIS A 391 13.07 -14.55 1.98
C HIS A 391 14.43 -13.94 2.40
N ILE A 392 14.60 -13.52 3.65
CA ILE A 392 15.90 -13.16 4.23
C ILE A 392 16.44 -14.41 4.92
N SER A 393 17.63 -14.90 4.47
CA SER A 393 18.19 -16.13 5.04
C SER A 393 18.58 -15.97 6.51
N PRO A 394 18.58 -17.05 7.30
CA PRO A 394 19.00 -17.03 8.69
C PRO A 394 20.43 -16.47 8.90
N GLU A 395 21.34 -16.72 7.95
CA GLU A 395 22.72 -16.24 8.00
C GLU A 395 22.78 -14.72 7.83
N ILE A 396 21.98 -14.15 6.92
CA ILE A 396 21.86 -12.71 6.72
C ILE A 396 21.18 -12.06 7.93
N ASP A 397 20.10 -12.65 8.46
CA ASP A 397 19.46 -12.18 9.70
C ASP A 397 20.43 -12.13 10.87
N GLU A 398 21.24 -13.20 11.06
CA GLU A 398 22.28 -13.26 12.09
C GLU A 398 23.32 -12.15 11.92
N GLN A 399 23.75 -11.89 10.68
CA GLN A 399 24.71 -10.85 10.40
C GLN A 399 24.12 -9.45 10.69
N ILE A 400 22.89 -9.20 10.26
CA ILE A 400 22.19 -7.94 10.54
C ILE A 400 22.08 -7.70 12.05
N ARG A 401 21.66 -8.69 12.82
CA ARG A 401 21.52 -8.58 14.29
C ARG A 401 22.85 -8.38 15.02
N ARG A 402 23.95 -8.85 14.46
CA ARG A 402 25.28 -8.64 15.02
C ARG A 402 25.80 -7.23 14.76
N GLU A 403 25.46 -6.65 13.61
CA GLU A 403 25.97 -5.35 13.17
C GLU A 403 25.07 -4.18 13.56
N PHE A 404 23.77 -4.43 13.77
CA PHE A 404 22.76 -3.41 13.98
C PHE A 404 21.84 -3.71 15.18
N PRO A 405 21.26 -2.67 15.81
CA PRO A 405 20.43 -2.82 17.01
C PRO A 405 19.00 -3.28 16.68
N VAL A 406 18.83 -4.54 16.22
CA VAL A 406 17.51 -5.10 15.93
C VAL A 406 16.72 -5.36 17.19
N ARG A 407 15.50 -4.79 17.28
CA ARG A 407 14.57 -4.95 18.41
C ARG A 407 13.47 -5.99 18.17
N LEU A 408 13.15 -6.28 16.90
CA LEU A 408 12.19 -7.32 16.55
C LEU A 408 12.76 -8.72 16.92
N SER A 409 12.09 -9.45 17.81
CA SER A 409 12.56 -10.74 18.29
C SER A 409 12.41 -11.83 17.23
N ARG A 410 13.30 -12.83 17.26
CA ARG A 410 13.21 -14.02 16.38
C ARG A 410 11.94 -14.82 16.64
N GLU A 411 11.49 -14.90 17.88
CA GLU A 411 10.24 -15.57 18.25
C GLU A 411 9.05 -14.96 17.49
N ARG A 412 8.98 -13.61 17.44
CA ARG A 412 7.94 -12.91 16.69
C ARG A 412 8.00 -13.19 15.17
N MET A 413 9.19 -13.47 14.65
CA MET A 413 9.41 -13.81 13.25
C MET A 413 9.20 -15.31 12.93
N GLY A 414 8.75 -16.11 13.89
CA GLY A 414 8.62 -17.57 13.72
C GLY A 414 9.97 -18.30 13.65
N LEU A 415 11.07 -17.61 13.90
CA LEU A 415 12.42 -18.16 13.89
C LEU A 415 12.78 -18.69 15.28
N LEU A 416 12.22 -19.85 15.66
CA LEU A 416 12.53 -20.49 16.94
C LEU A 416 13.99 -20.96 16.98
N VAL A 417 14.71 -20.55 18.00
CA VAL A 417 16.04 -21.06 18.33
C VAL A 417 15.88 -22.46 18.88
N GLY A 418 16.11 -23.48 18.05
CA GLY A 418 16.40 -24.85 18.46
C GLY A 418 15.26 -25.62 19.12
N ALA A 419 14.29 -26.08 18.35
CA ALA A 419 13.58 -27.35 18.55
C ALA A 419 12.92 -27.68 17.20
N GLY A 420 13.23 -28.87 16.69
CA GLY A 420 12.70 -29.35 15.41
C GLY A 420 11.19 -29.41 15.41
N LEU A 421 10.63 -28.41 14.76
CA LEU A 421 9.26 -28.46 14.23
C LEU A 421 9.43 -28.37 12.72
N GLU A 422 9.09 -29.44 12.03
CA GLU A 422 8.94 -29.42 10.58
C GLU A 422 7.91 -28.34 10.21
N PRO A 423 8.12 -27.57 9.11
CA PRO A 423 7.11 -26.66 8.64
C PRO A 423 5.84 -27.45 8.32
N ALA A 424 4.69 -26.91 8.74
CA ALA A 424 3.40 -27.45 8.36
C ALA A 424 3.34 -27.59 6.83
N PRO A 425 2.79 -28.68 6.28
CA PRO A 425 2.70 -28.88 4.85
C PRO A 425 1.90 -27.72 4.23
N THR A 426 2.46 -27.14 3.17
CA THR A 426 1.75 -26.21 2.31
C THR A 426 0.56 -26.95 1.71
N GLU A 427 -0.65 -26.59 2.10
CA GLU A 427 -1.85 -27.07 1.43
C GLU A 427 -1.83 -26.57 -0.02
N GLU A 428 -1.51 -27.46 -0.94
CA GLU A 428 -1.84 -27.29 -2.35
C GLU A 428 -3.35 -27.15 -2.47
N GLY A 429 -3.78 -26.17 -3.27
CA GLY A 429 -5.12 -25.70 -3.51
C GLY A 429 -6.24 -26.71 -3.26
N LEU A 430 -7.18 -26.34 -2.42
CA LEU A 430 -8.43 -27.06 -2.26
C LEU A 430 -9.18 -27.09 -3.59
N PRO A 431 -9.56 -28.25 -4.11
CA PRO A 431 -10.44 -28.33 -5.25
C PRO A 431 -11.84 -27.84 -4.85
N PHE A 432 -12.47 -27.07 -5.73
CA PHE A 432 -13.85 -26.65 -5.58
C PHE A 432 -14.76 -27.83 -5.23
N PRO A 433 -15.75 -27.65 -4.33
CA PRO A 433 -16.70 -28.71 -4.06
C PRO A 433 -17.47 -29.05 -5.33
N PRO A 434 -17.64 -30.35 -5.64
CA PRO A 434 -18.45 -30.74 -6.78
C PRO A 434 -19.91 -30.68 -6.35
N ASN A 435 -20.64 -29.67 -6.80
CA ASN A 435 -22.11 -29.70 -6.98
C ASN A 435 -22.66 -28.28 -7.18
N PHE A 436 -22.83 -27.92 -8.43
CA PHE A 436 -23.89 -27.04 -8.91
C PHE A 436 -24.51 -27.68 -10.16
#